data_d304f8bb2ac1771c77c47a0e9188408e
#
_entry.id   d304f8bb2ac1771c77c47a0e9188408e
#
_cell.length_a   1.000
_cell.length_b   1.000
_cell.length_c   1.000
_cell.angle_alpha   90.00
_cell.angle_beta   90.00
_cell.angle_gamma   90.00
#
_symmetry.space_group_name_H-M   'P 1'
#
loop_
_entity.id
_entity.type
_entity.pdbx_description
1 polymer ?
#
loop_
_entity_poly.entity_id
_entity_poly.type
_entity_poly.pdbx_seq_one_letter_code
_entity_poly.pdbx_strand_id
1 'polypeptide(L)'
;ARAVSAAKPNCYVVGADQTLALGERMFNKPAGRQQAMQQLLALAGRTHALHSAIAVVRNGEVLFSHVAVAWMTMRSLTESDVATYLDTAGQAVLSSVGAYQLEGLGVHLFDRIDGDHFTILGLPLLPLLAYFREARLLRF
;
A
#
# COMPACT_ATOMS: atom_id res chain seq x y z
N ALA A 1 15.36 4.12 -1.88
CA ALA A 1 15.74 5.25 -2.76
C ALA A 1 17.21 5.61 -2.63
N ARG A 2 17.76 5.85 -1.42
CA ARG A 2 19.17 6.27 -1.24
C ARG A 2 20.18 5.31 -1.86
N ALA A 3 20.05 4.00 -1.67
CA ALA A 3 20.98 3.01 -2.24
C ALA A 3 21.00 3.05 -3.78
N VAL A 4 19.83 3.18 -4.41
CA VAL A 4 19.72 3.31 -5.87
C VAL A 4 20.30 4.64 -6.35
N SER A 5 20.06 5.73 -5.61
CA SER A 5 20.59 7.06 -5.92
C SER A 5 22.13 7.09 -5.92
N ALA A 6 22.78 6.35 -5.02
CA ALA A 6 24.23 6.22 -5.00
C ALA A 6 24.79 5.54 -6.25
N ALA A 7 24.05 4.57 -6.82
CA ALA A 7 24.40 3.86 -8.05
C ALA A 7 24.02 4.62 -9.34
N LYS A 8 23.18 5.66 -9.23
CA LYS A 8 22.64 6.44 -10.36
C LYS A 8 22.83 7.94 -10.10
N PRO A 9 24.09 8.46 -10.25
CA PRO A 9 24.37 9.87 -10.00
C PRO A 9 23.54 10.77 -10.93
N ASN A 10 23.15 11.92 -10.40
CA ASN A 10 22.32 12.94 -11.08
C ASN A 10 20.90 12.53 -11.49
N CYS A 11 20.48 11.29 -11.18
CA CYS A 11 19.11 10.85 -11.38
C CYS A 11 18.24 11.21 -10.19
N TYR A 12 16.98 11.57 -10.45
CA TYR A 12 15.94 11.60 -9.43
C TYR A 12 15.42 10.18 -9.22
N VAL A 13 15.53 9.69 -8.00
CA VAL A 13 15.12 8.33 -7.64
C VAL A 13 13.89 8.43 -6.74
N VAL A 14 12.78 7.87 -7.18
CA VAL A 14 11.56 7.74 -6.38
C VAL A 14 11.59 6.40 -5.66
N GLY A 15 11.38 6.43 -4.35
CA GLY A 15 11.14 5.23 -3.54
C GLY A 15 9.79 5.33 -2.89
N ALA A 16 9.06 4.22 -2.86
CA ALA A 16 7.77 4.09 -2.18
C ALA A 16 7.74 2.83 -1.33
N ASP A 17 6.98 2.89 -0.24
CA ASP A 17 6.72 1.76 0.64
C ASP A 17 5.34 1.91 1.25
N GLN A 18 4.69 0.77 1.55
CA GLN A 18 3.37 0.74 2.16
C GLN A 18 3.37 -0.20 3.36
N THR A 19 2.75 0.26 4.44
CA THR A 19 2.51 -0.53 5.64
C THR A 19 1.03 -0.57 5.98
N LEU A 20 0.57 -1.66 6.59
CA LEU A 20 -0.78 -1.84 7.09
C LEU A 20 -0.76 -1.94 8.61
N ALA A 21 -1.60 -1.14 9.27
CA ALA A 21 -1.73 -1.15 10.72
C ALA A 21 -3.20 -1.31 11.14
N LEU A 22 -3.44 -2.25 12.04
CA LEU A 22 -4.71 -2.38 12.77
C LEU A 22 -4.47 -1.94 14.21
N GLY A 23 -4.84 -0.70 14.55
CA GLY A 23 -4.40 -0.07 15.79
C GLY A 23 -2.86 -0.02 15.85
N GLU A 24 -2.27 -0.59 16.89
CA GLU A 24 -0.81 -0.65 17.06
C GLU A 24 -0.17 -1.88 16.38
N ARG A 25 -0.98 -2.81 15.87
CA ARG A 25 -0.47 -4.02 15.21
C ARG A 25 -0.12 -3.76 13.75
N MET A 26 1.14 -3.95 13.41
CA MET A 26 1.63 -3.91 12.04
C MET A 26 1.50 -5.29 11.39
N PHE A 27 1.14 -5.30 10.10
CA PHE A 27 1.04 -6.50 9.29
C PHE A 27 2.17 -6.52 8.26
N ASN A 28 2.77 -7.70 8.08
CA ASN A 28 3.69 -7.96 6.99
C ASN A 28 2.99 -8.72 5.86
N LYS A 29 3.62 -8.80 4.70
CA LYS A 29 3.13 -9.67 3.62
C LYS A 29 3.04 -11.10 4.14
N PRO A 30 1.94 -11.82 3.87
CA PRO A 30 1.78 -13.19 4.35
C PRO A 30 2.78 -14.12 3.66
N ALA A 31 3.40 -15.03 4.44
CA ALA A 31 4.33 -16.02 3.90
C ALA A 31 3.62 -17.14 3.11
N GLY A 32 2.29 -17.27 3.25
CA GLY A 32 1.49 -18.27 2.57
C GLY A 32 0.01 -18.15 2.90
N ARG A 33 -0.79 -19.06 2.36
CA ARG A 33 -2.25 -19.07 2.48
C ARG A 33 -2.75 -19.03 3.93
N GLN A 34 -2.12 -19.78 4.83
CA GLN A 34 -2.54 -19.84 6.24
C GLN A 34 -2.40 -18.47 6.93
N GLN A 35 -1.26 -17.79 6.72
CA GLN A 35 -1.09 -16.44 7.25
C GLN A 35 -2.02 -15.43 6.59
N ALA A 36 -2.27 -15.55 5.30
CA ALA A 36 -3.23 -14.72 4.58
C ALA A 36 -4.64 -14.86 5.19
N MET A 37 -5.08 -16.09 5.46
CA MET A 37 -6.35 -16.35 6.14
C MET A 37 -6.41 -15.71 7.53
N GLN A 38 -5.37 -15.87 8.34
CA GLN A 38 -5.28 -15.27 9.67
C GLN A 38 -5.32 -13.74 9.62
N GLN A 39 -4.63 -13.13 8.66
CA GLN A 39 -4.63 -11.68 8.46
C GLN A 39 -6.02 -11.18 8.08
N LEU A 40 -6.65 -11.78 7.10
CA LEU A 40 -8.00 -11.39 6.64
C LEU A 40 -9.05 -11.54 7.75
N LEU A 41 -9.01 -12.61 8.53
CA LEU A 41 -9.89 -12.79 9.68
C LEU A 41 -9.62 -11.76 10.79
N ALA A 42 -8.37 -11.37 11.00
CA ALA A 42 -8.03 -10.32 11.97
C ALA A 42 -8.53 -8.94 11.53
N LEU A 43 -8.59 -8.67 10.22
CA LEU A 43 -9.07 -7.42 9.64
C LEU A 43 -10.60 -7.39 9.45
N ALA A 44 -11.25 -8.55 9.38
CA ALA A 44 -12.69 -8.67 9.13
C ALA A 44 -13.52 -7.87 10.14
N GLY A 45 -14.48 -7.08 9.62
CA GLY A 45 -15.37 -6.23 10.44
C GLY A 45 -14.67 -5.06 11.13
N ARG A 46 -13.44 -4.74 10.77
CA ARG A 46 -12.64 -3.68 11.43
C ARG A 46 -12.11 -2.67 10.43
N THR A 47 -11.71 -1.51 10.94
CA THR A 47 -11.05 -0.46 10.17
C THR A 47 -9.56 -0.49 10.44
N HIS A 48 -8.77 -0.59 9.37
CA HIS A 48 -7.32 -0.53 9.42
C HIS A 48 -6.78 0.62 8.58
N ALA A 49 -5.53 0.99 8.80
CA ALA A 49 -4.85 2.05 8.07
C ALA A 49 -3.82 1.47 7.09
N LEU A 50 -3.81 2.00 5.88
CA LEU A 50 -2.70 1.88 4.93
C LEU A 50 -1.89 3.17 4.98
N HIS A 51 -0.62 3.07 5.36
CA HIS A 51 0.33 4.18 5.31
C HIS A 51 1.22 3.99 4.09
N SER A 52 1.14 4.90 3.13
CA SER A 52 1.95 4.88 1.92
C SER A 52 2.91 6.05 1.93
N ALA A 53 4.20 5.74 1.96
CA ALA A 53 5.29 6.71 2.00
C ALA A 53 5.98 6.79 0.65
N ILE A 54 6.36 8.00 0.26
CA ILE A 54 7.21 8.27 -0.90
C ILE A 54 8.39 9.14 -0.49
N ALA A 55 9.51 8.95 -1.17
CA ALA A 55 10.66 9.84 -1.08
C ALA A 55 11.27 10.04 -2.47
N VAL A 56 11.72 11.26 -2.75
CA VAL A 56 12.51 11.59 -3.92
C VAL A 56 13.93 11.89 -3.45
N VAL A 57 14.90 11.17 -4.01
CA VAL A 57 16.31 11.25 -3.64
C VAL A 57 17.14 11.56 -4.88
N ARG A 58 18.13 12.43 -4.74
CA ARG A 58 19.14 12.69 -5.77
C ARG A 58 20.51 12.81 -5.12
N ASN A 59 21.51 12.13 -5.66
CA ASN A 59 22.87 12.12 -5.14
C ASN A 59 22.95 11.82 -3.62
N GLY A 60 22.09 10.90 -3.15
CA GLY A 60 22.01 10.50 -1.73
C GLY A 60 21.21 11.45 -0.82
N GLU A 61 20.84 12.63 -1.30
CA GLU A 61 20.06 13.62 -0.56
C GLU A 61 18.54 13.39 -0.77
N VAL A 62 17.77 13.43 0.30
CA VAL A 62 16.30 13.39 0.26
C VAL A 62 15.79 14.80 -0.03
N LEU A 63 15.22 14.97 -1.23
CA LEU A 63 14.69 16.26 -1.69
C LEU A 63 13.22 16.45 -1.34
N PHE A 64 12.47 15.34 -1.23
CA PHE A 64 11.04 15.34 -0.89
C PHE A 64 10.68 14.04 -0.20
N SER A 65 9.79 14.11 0.77
CA SER A 65 9.15 12.95 1.38
C SER A 65 7.72 13.28 1.78
N HIS A 66 6.84 12.29 1.65
CA HIS A 66 5.44 12.41 2.02
C HIS A 66 4.89 11.07 2.50
N VAL A 67 3.99 11.11 3.48
CA VAL A 67 3.23 9.94 3.93
C VAL A 67 1.75 10.26 3.81
N ALA A 68 1.02 9.42 3.09
CA ALA A 68 -0.43 9.48 2.98
C ALA A 68 -1.06 8.28 3.69
N VAL A 69 -2.26 8.46 4.23
CA VAL A 69 -3.00 7.42 4.96
C VAL A 69 -4.35 7.21 4.29
N ALA A 70 -4.73 5.95 4.11
CA ALA A 70 -6.07 5.54 3.73
C ALA A 70 -6.66 4.64 4.82
N TRP A 71 -7.92 4.85 5.15
CA TRP A 71 -8.66 4.06 6.14
C TRP A 71 -9.59 3.08 5.41
N MET A 72 -9.41 1.80 5.70
CA MET A 72 -10.07 0.71 5.02
C MET A 72 -10.95 -0.04 6.02
N THR A 73 -12.28 0.02 5.84
CA THR A 73 -13.23 -0.73 6.70
C THR A 73 -13.63 -2.01 5.98
N MET A 74 -13.15 -3.14 6.48
CA MET A 74 -13.46 -4.45 5.93
C MET A 74 -14.84 -4.92 6.44
N ARG A 75 -15.64 -5.50 5.56
CA ARG A 75 -16.90 -6.11 5.94
C ARG A 75 -16.68 -7.31 6.89
N SER A 76 -17.72 -7.72 7.59
CA SER A 76 -17.68 -8.96 8.38
C SER A 76 -17.49 -10.15 7.43
N LEU A 77 -16.53 -11.01 7.74
CA LEU A 77 -16.18 -12.19 6.95
C LEU A 77 -16.14 -13.42 7.86
N THR A 78 -16.68 -14.52 7.36
CA THR A 78 -16.53 -15.84 7.96
C THR A 78 -15.26 -16.52 7.41
N GLU A 79 -14.82 -17.60 8.07
CA GLU A 79 -13.71 -18.43 7.52
C GLU A 79 -14.02 -18.96 6.13
N SER A 80 -15.28 -19.31 5.85
CA SER A 80 -15.73 -19.78 4.54
C SER A 80 -15.63 -18.68 3.48
N ASP A 81 -16.00 -17.43 3.82
CA ASP A 81 -15.85 -16.28 2.92
C ASP A 81 -14.39 -16.06 2.56
N VAL A 82 -13.49 -16.08 3.57
CA VAL A 82 -12.06 -15.89 3.36
C VAL A 82 -11.46 -17.03 2.56
N ALA A 83 -11.84 -18.28 2.83
CA ALA A 83 -11.38 -19.44 2.05
C ALA A 83 -11.79 -19.31 0.58
N THR A 84 -13.06 -18.97 0.30
CA THR A 84 -13.57 -18.76 -1.06
C THR A 84 -12.85 -17.63 -1.78
N TYR A 85 -12.60 -16.52 -1.06
CA TYR A 85 -11.84 -15.39 -1.60
C TYR A 85 -10.43 -15.81 -2.00
N LEU A 86 -9.69 -16.50 -1.10
CA LEU A 86 -8.31 -16.93 -1.36
C LEU A 86 -8.22 -17.96 -2.50
N ASP A 87 -9.22 -18.83 -2.63
CA ASP A 87 -9.30 -19.80 -3.74
C ASP A 87 -9.46 -19.08 -5.08
N THR A 88 -10.28 -18.04 -5.11
CA THR A 88 -10.60 -17.29 -6.32
C THR A 88 -9.49 -16.31 -6.69
N ALA A 89 -8.94 -15.60 -5.71
CA ALA A 89 -7.90 -14.58 -5.93
C ALA A 89 -6.51 -15.18 -6.22
N GLY A 90 -6.26 -16.40 -5.75
CA GLY A 90 -5.03 -17.15 -6.02
C GLY A 90 -3.79 -16.59 -5.32
N GLN A 91 -2.61 -16.92 -5.84
CA GLN A 91 -1.33 -16.59 -5.22
C GLN A 91 -0.96 -15.10 -5.27
N ALA A 92 -1.53 -14.33 -6.20
CA ALA A 92 -1.18 -12.93 -6.39
C ALA A 92 -1.39 -12.07 -5.13
N VAL A 93 -2.42 -12.37 -4.34
CA VAL A 93 -2.73 -11.62 -3.12
C VAL A 93 -1.72 -11.81 -2.00
N LEU A 94 -0.90 -12.87 -2.04
CA LEU A 94 0.16 -13.11 -1.06
C LEU A 94 1.32 -12.11 -1.18
N SER A 95 1.44 -11.43 -2.33
CA SER A 95 2.44 -10.38 -2.54
C SER A 95 2.08 -9.05 -1.90
N SER A 96 0.85 -8.91 -1.39
CA SER A 96 0.31 -7.68 -0.83
C SER A 96 0.11 -7.78 0.68
N VAL A 97 0.39 -6.69 1.39
CA VAL A 97 0.08 -6.57 2.82
C VAL A 97 -1.43 -6.71 3.03
N GLY A 98 -1.84 -7.51 4.01
CA GLY A 98 -3.25 -7.79 4.28
C GLY A 98 -3.89 -8.81 3.35
N ALA A 99 -3.13 -9.40 2.41
CA ALA A 99 -3.59 -10.42 1.47
C ALA A 99 -4.74 -9.98 0.55
N TYR A 100 -4.75 -8.71 0.15
CA TYR A 100 -5.73 -8.21 -0.83
C TYR A 100 -5.10 -7.20 -1.80
N GLN A 101 -5.72 -7.04 -2.95
CA GLN A 101 -5.43 -6.01 -3.95
C GLN A 101 -6.76 -5.34 -4.32
N LEU A 102 -6.86 -4.02 -4.09
CA LEU A 102 -8.11 -3.29 -4.29
C LEU A 102 -8.51 -3.23 -5.78
N GLU A 103 -7.53 -3.18 -6.66
CA GLU A 103 -7.69 -3.19 -8.12
C GLU A 103 -8.19 -4.53 -8.67
N GLY A 104 -8.24 -5.57 -7.84
CA GLY A 104 -8.75 -6.89 -8.16
C GLY A 104 -9.96 -7.28 -7.31
N LEU A 105 -10.09 -8.57 -7.01
CA LEU A 105 -11.18 -9.10 -6.19
C LEU A 105 -11.19 -8.57 -4.75
N GLY A 106 -10.07 -7.98 -4.29
CA GLY A 106 -9.98 -7.42 -2.96
C GLY A 106 -11.00 -6.32 -2.67
N VAL A 107 -11.52 -5.63 -3.69
CA VAL A 107 -12.57 -4.62 -3.51
C VAL A 107 -13.84 -5.19 -2.84
N HIS A 108 -14.15 -6.46 -3.07
CA HIS A 108 -15.31 -7.13 -2.47
C HIS A 108 -15.21 -7.35 -0.95
N LEU A 109 -14.03 -7.14 -0.37
CA LEU A 109 -13.80 -7.30 1.07
C LEU A 109 -14.21 -6.08 1.89
N PHE A 110 -14.54 -4.94 1.26
CA PHE A 110 -14.68 -3.66 1.95
C PHE A 110 -16.11 -3.12 1.93
N ASP A 111 -16.54 -2.57 3.07
CA ASP A 111 -17.77 -1.79 3.21
C ASP A 111 -17.52 -0.30 2.99
N ARG A 112 -16.32 0.19 3.37
CA ARG A 112 -15.99 1.61 3.28
C ARG A 112 -14.49 1.81 3.04
N ILE A 113 -14.19 2.78 2.19
CA ILE A 113 -12.84 3.25 1.91
C ILE A 113 -12.82 4.77 2.07
N ASP A 114 -11.88 5.27 2.87
CA ASP A 114 -11.67 6.69 3.10
C ASP A 114 -10.19 7.01 2.84
N GLY A 115 -9.91 7.54 1.66
CA GLY A 115 -8.57 7.83 1.20
C GLY A 115 -8.45 7.90 -0.31
N ASP A 116 -7.29 8.37 -0.76
CA ASP A 116 -6.96 8.49 -2.18
C ASP A 116 -6.63 7.12 -2.79
N HIS A 117 -7.15 6.89 -3.98
CA HIS A 117 -6.96 5.61 -4.72
C HIS A 117 -5.48 5.28 -4.95
N PHE A 118 -4.66 6.26 -5.33
CA PHE A 118 -3.23 6.04 -5.56
C PHE A 118 -2.49 5.70 -4.27
N THR A 119 -2.89 6.30 -3.14
CA THR A 119 -2.37 5.97 -1.81
C THR A 119 -2.64 4.51 -1.47
N ILE A 120 -3.84 4.01 -1.76
CA ILE A 120 -4.24 2.62 -1.49
C ILE A 120 -3.41 1.66 -2.35
N LEU A 121 -3.11 2.02 -3.59
CA LEU A 121 -2.25 1.23 -4.48
C LEU A 121 -0.75 1.28 -4.10
N GLY A 122 -0.37 2.11 -3.11
CA GLY A 122 0.97 2.15 -2.54
C GLY A 122 1.87 3.27 -3.03
N LEU A 123 1.38 4.14 -3.91
CA LEU A 123 2.12 5.32 -4.38
C LEU A 123 1.22 6.57 -4.30
N PRO A 124 1.41 7.46 -3.32
CA PRO A 124 0.73 8.75 -3.26
C PRO A 124 1.10 9.65 -4.44
N LEU A 125 0.46 9.44 -5.58
CA LEU A 125 0.84 10.02 -6.87
C LEU A 125 0.62 11.53 -6.91
N LEU A 126 -0.50 12.03 -6.39
CA LEU A 126 -0.83 13.45 -6.49
C LEU A 126 0.17 14.36 -5.77
N PRO A 127 0.62 14.07 -4.52
CA PRO A 127 1.70 14.80 -3.87
C PRO A 127 3.03 14.72 -4.62
N LEU A 128 3.35 13.56 -5.22
CA LEU A 128 4.56 13.39 -6.01
C LEU A 128 4.55 14.29 -7.25
N LEU A 129 3.44 14.32 -7.98
CA LEU A 129 3.28 15.17 -9.16
C LEU A 129 3.31 16.66 -8.80
N ALA A 130 2.73 17.05 -7.65
CA ALA A 130 2.81 18.41 -7.13
C ALA A 130 4.27 18.82 -6.91
N TYR A 131 5.03 18.00 -6.21
CA TYR A 131 6.47 18.21 -6.03
C TYR A 131 7.23 18.33 -7.34
N PHE A 132 6.96 17.46 -8.32
CA PHE A 132 7.64 17.53 -9.63
C PHE A 132 7.35 18.81 -10.40
N ARG A 133 6.13 19.37 -10.27
CA ARG A 133 5.79 20.69 -10.84
C ARG A 133 6.54 21.81 -10.14
N GLU A 134 6.56 21.82 -8.81
CA GLU A 134 7.27 22.82 -8.01
C GLU A 134 8.79 22.78 -8.29
N ALA A 135 9.35 21.60 -8.41
CA ALA A 135 10.76 21.39 -8.79
C ALA A 135 11.06 21.62 -10.28
N ARG A 136 10.04 22.02 -11.07
CA ARG A 136 10.13 22.23 -12.54
C ARG A 136 10.61 21.01 -13.34
N LEU A 137 10.35 19.82 -12.81
CA LEU A 137 10.61 18.55 -13.49
C LEU A 137 9.48 18.15 -14.45
N LEU A 138 8.29 18.72 -14.25
CA LEU A 138 7.13 18.63 -15.14
C LEU A 138 6.73 20.04 -15.60
N ARG A 139 6.19 20.11 -16.82
CA ARG A 139 5.75 21.39 -17.42
C ARG A 139 4.27 21.71 -17.17
N PHE A 140 3.50 20.75 -16.68
CA PHE A 140 2.04 20.89 -16.44
C PHE A 140 1.60 20.00 -15.27
#